data_4d671a368df00a9bc7559c5b3af6c66c
#
_entry.id   4d671a368df00a9bc7559c5b3af6c66c
#
_cell.length_a   1.000
_cell.length_b   1.000
_cell.length_c   1.000
_cell.angle_alpha   90.00
_cell.angle_beta   90.00
_cell.angle_gamma   90.00
#
_symmetry.space_group_name_H-M   'P 1'
#
loop_
_entity.id
_entity.type
_entity.pdbx_description
1 polymer ?
#
loop_
_entity_poly.entity_id
_entity_poly.type
_entity_poly.pdbx_seq_one_letter_code
_entity_poly.pdbx_strand_id
1 'polypeptide(L)'
;MKKLYTLIILLSLTGFGSSFAQTLKGHIYDARTNEPLVGAAVTYKLHGNQGAVSNINGEYEIKLPEGGVDLVFSYVGYEDVLMPIVINKREVITKDVYMKESTKLLEEVVVSAGRFEQKLSDVTVSMDVVKAGDIARQAPTDISSTLRTLPGVDIVDKQPSMRGGSGWTYGVGARSQILIDGMSTLNPKTGEINWNTIPLENVEQVEVIKGASSVLYGSSALNGIINIRTARPGLTPKTRFSAYVGVYGDAENDEYQWSDKSFWKDDKYSVKPILRGSLLSGIRNPIYEGFDLSHSRRIGNFDVSGGINLFTDEGYRQQGYNKRFRMGGSLTYHQPDMGMK
;
A
#
# COMPACT_ATOMS: atom_id res chain seq x y z
N MET A 1 16.36 -11.34 75.61
CA MET A 1 16.86 -10.92 74.29
C MET A 1 17.21 -12.10 73.39
N LYS A 2 17.92 -13.14 73.84
CA LYS A 2 18.27 -14.30 72.95
C LYS A 2 17.05 -15.05 72.38
N LYS A 3 15.94 -15.18 73.05
CA LYS A 3 14.71 -15.85 72.57
C LYS A 3 13.96 -15.05 71.53
N LEU A 4 14.12 -13.71 71.48
CA LEU A 4 13.52 -12.84 70.48
C LEU A 4 14.26 -12.93 69.10
N TYR A 5 15.57 -13.05 69.17
CA TYR A 5 16.41 -13.23 67.91
C TYR A 5 16.17 -14.59 67.28
N THR A 6 15.96 -15.66 68.06
CA THR A 6 15.62 -16.99 67.56
C THR A 6 14.25 -17.01 66.85
N LEU A 7 13.27 -16.28 67.41
CA LEU A 7 11.96 -16.14 66.76
C LEU A 7 11.98 -15.38 65.47
N ILE A 8 12.79 -14.30 65.36
CA ILE A 8 12.95 -13.52 64.17
C ILE A 8 13.68 -14.32 63.08
N ILE A 9 14.70 -15.09 63.44
CA ILE A 9 15.42 -15.97 62.49
C ILE A 9 14.50 -17.11 62.01
N LEU A 10 13.64 -17.66 62.85
CA LEU A 10 12.68 -18.71 62.48
C LEU A 10 11.58 -18.15 61.53
N LEU A 11 11.18 -16.89 61.72
CA LEU A 11 10.18 -16.22 60.87
C LEU A 11 10.75 -15.81 59.52
N SER A 12 12.06 -15.54 59.43
CA SER A 12 12.73 -15.22 58.17
C SER A 12 13.01 -16.45 57.29
N LEU A 13 13.00 -17.66 57.81
CA LEU A 13 13.18 -18.90 57.04
C LEU A 13 11.88 -19.40 56.37
N THR A 14 10.71 -18.90 56.77
CA THR A 14 9.42 -19.33 56.19
C THR A 14 9.03 -18.54 54.92
N GLY A 15 9.83 -17.54 54.53
CA GLY A 15 9.54 -16.64 53.41
C GLY A 15 10.03 -17.10 52.03
N PHE A 16 10.72 -18.22 51.88
CA PHE A 16 11.07 -18.77 50.56
C PHE A 16 9.93 -19.62 50.03
N GLY A 17 8.85 -18.95 49.63
CA GLY A 17 7.83 -19.54 48.80
C GLY A 17 8.47 -19.92 47.46
N SER A 18 8.67 -21.22 47.24
CA SER A 18 9.07 -21.74 45.92
C SER A 18 8.00 -21.31 44.93
N SER A 19 8.29 -20.30 44.14
CA SER A 19 7.47 -19.92 43.01
C SER A 19 7.58 -21.07 41.99
N PHE A 20 6.64 -22.02 42.05
CA PHE A 20 6.55 -23.07 41.04
C PHE A 20 6.04 -22.42 39.76
N ALA A 21 6.96 -22.13 38.85
CA ALA A 21 6.61 -21.67 37.56
C ALA A 21 6.03 -22.83 36.72
N GLN A 22 4.88 -22.64 36.14
CA GLN A 22 4.28 -23.54 35.18
C GLN A 22 5.05 -23.44 33.86
N THR A 23 5.20 -24.55 33.19
CA THR A 23 6.01 -24.61 31.97
C THR A 23 5.13 -25.01 30.78
N LEU A 24 5.16 -24.20 29.74
CA LEU A 24 4.67 -24.57 28.43
C LEU A 24 5.86 -24.89 27.53
N LYS A 25 5.80 -26.03 26.86
CA LYS A 25 6.81 -26.46 25.88
C LYS A 25 6.16 -27.03 24.63
N GLY A 26 6.91 -27.15 23.56
CA GLY A 26 6.45 -27.73 22.30
C GLY A 26 7.39 -27.36 21.18
N HIS A 27 6.93 -27.57 19.94
CA HIS A 27 7.68 -27.24 18.73
C HIS A 27 6.94 -26.20 17.94
N ILE A 28 7.70 -25.44 17.16
CA ILE A 28 7.18 -24.48 16.19
C ILE A 28 7.60 -24.95 14.81
N TYR A 29 6.60 -25.16 13.95
CA TYR A 29 6.79 -25.67 12.60
C TYR A 29 6.24 -24.71 11.54
N ASP A 30 6.82 -24.76 10.34
CA ASP A 30 6.19 -24.25 9.13
C ASP A 30 4.95 -25.08 8.79
N ALA A 31 3.80 -24.41 8.60
CA ALA A 31 2.53 -25.10 8.33
C ALA A 31 2.47 -25.80 6.97
N ARG A 32 3.34 -25.44 6.01
CA ARG A 32 3.37 -26.01 4.65
C ARG A 32 4.42 -27.10 4.51
N THR A 33 5.63 -26.88 5.05
CA THR A 33 6.77 -27.82 4.89
C THR A 33 6.92 -28.78 6.05
N ASN A 34 6.30 -28.51 7.22
CA ASN A 34 6.52 -29.18 8.50
C ASN A 34 7.98 -29.12 8.99
N GLU A 35 8.77 -28.19 8.47
CA GLU A 35 10.13 -27.96 8.94
C GLU A 35 10.12 -27.16 10.26
N PRO A 36 11.06 -27.46 11.19
CA PRO A 36 11.13 -26.73 12.45
C PRO A 36 11.61 -25.28 12.21
N LEU A 37 10.93 -24.32 12.82
CA LEU A 37 11.30 -22.90 12.76
C LEU A 37 12.29 -22.56 13.89
N VAL A 38 13.53 -22.26 13.51
CA VAL A 38 14.63 -21.91 14.42
C VAL A 38 14.64 -20.41 14.70
N GLY A 39 14.63 -20.04 15.97
CA GLY A 39 14.66 -18.62 16.34
C GLY A 39 13.28 -17.94 16.37
N ALA A 40 12.19 -18.69 16.31
CA ALA A 40 10.85 -18.13 16.49
C ALA A 40 10.65 -17.68 17.95
N ALA A 41 10.13 -16.47 18.14
CA ALA A 41 9.90 -15.87 19.43
C ALA A 41 8.52 -16.24 19.99
N VAL A 42 8.46 -16.56 21.26
CA VAL A 42 7.23 -16.81 22.02
C VAL A 42 7.16 -15.78 23.13
N THR A 43 6.17 -14.89 23.09
CA THR A 43 6.00 -13.81 24.08
C THR A 43 4.60 -13.78 24.65
N TYR A 44 4.41 -13.20 25.82
CA TYR A 44 3.07 -12.95 26.36
C TYR A 44 2.83 -11.47 26.68
N LYS A 45 1.60 -11.04 26.47
CA LYS A 45 1.23 -9.63 26.31
C LYS A 45 1.17 -8.83 27.62
N LEU A 46 1.11 -9.47 28.77
CA LEU A 46 0.83 -8.80 30.04
C LEU A 46 2.06 -8.20 30.74
N HIS A 47 3.28 -8.61 30.41
CA HIS A 47 4.50 -8.15 31.09
C HIS A 47 5.69 -8.00 30.12
N GLY A 48 5.51 -7.38 29.03
CA GLY A 48 6.41 -6.74 28.05
C GLY A 48 7.82 -7.28 27.76
N ASN A 49 8.41 -8.17 28.55
CA ASN A 49 9.79 -8.61 28.37
C ASN A 49 10.07 -10.06 28.77
N GLN A 50 9.08 -10.90 28.92
CA GLN A 50 9.32 -12.33 29.16
C GLN A 50 8.90 -13.13 27.94
N GLY A 51 9.82 -13.87 27.40
CA GLY A 51 9.64 -14.68 26.22
C GLY A 51 10.65 -15.81 26.16
N ALA A 52 10.45 -16.70 25.22
CA ALA A 52 11.37 -17.76 24.86
C ALA A 52 11.60 -17.72 23.35
N VAL A 53 12.67 -18.37 22.89
CA VAL A 53 13.02 -18.47 21.48
C VAL A 53 13.21 -19.95 21.16
N SER A 54 12.71 -20.42 20.03
CA SER A 54 12.86 -21.81 19.61
C SER A 54 14.32 -22.13 19.25
N ASN A 55 14.74 -23.36 19.62
CA ASN A 55 16.08 -23.87 19.37
C ASN A 55 16.21 -24.43 17.94
N ILE A 56 17.35 -25.06 17.63
CA ILE A 56 17.66 -25.65 16.31
C ILE A 56 16.68 -26.75 15.87
N ASN A 57 15.98 -27.37 16.79
CA ASN A 57 14.95 -28.38 16.51
C ASN A 57 13.54 -27.78 16.47
N GLY A 58 13.41 -26.45 16.59
CA GLY A 58 12.13 -25.76 16.70
C GLY A 58 11.48 -25.87 18.08
N GLU A 59 12.16 -26.46 19.09
CA GLU A 59 11.62 -26.62 20.43
C GLU A 59 11.65 -25.29 21.19
N TYR A 60 10.58 -25.00 21.91
CA TYR A 60 10.49 -23.86 22.81
C TYR A 60 10.05 -24.29 24.20
N GLU A 61 10.50 -23.56 25.21
CA GLU A 61 10.10 -23.71 26.59
C GLU A 61 9.94 -22.32 27.22
N ILE A 62 8.75 -22.06 27.78
CA ILE A 62 8.45 -20.79 28.44
C ILE A 62 7.78 -21.03 29.77
N LYS A 63 8.24 -20.30 30.82
CA LYS A 63 7.63 -20.31 32.15
C LYS A 63 6.55 -19.24 32.19
N LEU A 64 5.35 -19.65 32.58
CA LEU A 64 4.18 -18.80 32.59
C LEU A 64 3.62 -18.64 34.00
N PRO A 65 2.95 -17.52 34.34
CA PRO A 65 2.21 -17.37 35.58
C PRO A 65 0.96 -18.26 35.59
N GLU A 66 0.42 -18.54 36.78
CA GLU A 66 -0.87 -19.23 36.94
C GLU A 66 -2.00 -18.36 36.36
N GLY A 67 -2.92 -18.97 35.61
CA GLY A 67 -4.10 -18.32 35.06
C GLY A 67 -4.15 -18.29 33.56
N GLY A 68 -4.98 -17.41 33.02
CA GLY A 68 -5.12 -17.21 31.58
C GLY A 68 -4.06 -16.25 31.05
N VAL A 69 -3.33 -16.67 30.00
CA VAL A 69 -2.29 -15.88 29.31
C VAL A 69 -2.47 -15.96 27.82
N ASP A 70 -2.38 -14.83 27.16
CA ASP A 70 -2.36 -14.75 25.70
C ASP A 70 -0.90 -14.79 25.21
N LEU A 71 -0.55 -15.88 24.55
CA LEU A 71 0.75 -16.06 23.93
C LEU A 71 0.75 -15.57 22.49
N VAL A 72 1.84 -14.94 22.09
CA VAL A 72 2.11 -14.53 20.71
C VAL A 72 3.34 -15.27 20.24
N PHE A 73 3.18 -16.07 19.20
CA PHE A 73 4.27 -16.70 18.47
C PHE A 73 4.57 -15.84 17.25
N SER A 74 5.79 -15.37 17.10
CA SER A 74 6.23 -14.53 16.00
C SER A 74 7.53 -15.01 15.41
N TYR A 75 7.62 -14.98 14.06
CA TYR A 75 8.83 -15.30 13.31
C TYR A 75 8.91 -14.47 12.06
N VAL A 76 10.13 -14.07 11.68
CA VAL A 76 10.33 -13.20 10.51
C VAL A 76 9.84 -13.90 9.24
N GLY A 77 8.91 -13.27 8.52
CA GLY A 77 8.29 -13.84 7.32
C GLY A 77 7.06 -14.71 7.56
N TYR A 78 6.57 -14.81 8.80
CA TYR A 78 5.38 -15.60 9.16
C TYR A 78 4.29 -14.74 9.80
N GLU A 79 3.05 -15.20 9.73
CA GLU A 79 1.92 -14.57 10.42
C GLU A 79 2.01 -14.86 11.91
N ASP A 80 1.78 -13.83 12.75
CA ASP A 80 1.73 -14.01 14.19
C ASP A 80 0.58 -14.92 14.59
N VAL A 81 0.88 -15.92 15.42
CA VAL A 81 -0.14 -16.83 15.98
C VAL A 81 -0.45 -16.41 17.41
N LEU A 82 -1.71 -16.01 17.66
CA LEU A 82 -2.23 -15.71 18.97
C LEU A 82 -2.84 -16.98 19.57
N MET A 83 -2.36 -17.39 20.74
CA MET A 83 -2.84 -18.58 21.45
C MET A 83 -3.20 -18.23 22.90
N PRO A 84 -4.49 -18.15 23.22
CA PRO A 84 -4.92 -18.06 24.61
C PRO A 84 -4.70 -19.43 25.28
N ILE A 85 -4.07 -19.43 26.44
CA ILE A 85 -3.82 -20.64 27.23
C ILE A 85 -4.18 -20.40 28.70
N VAL A 86 -4.76 -21.39 29.32
CA VAL A 86 -5.03 -21.38 30.77
C VAL A 86 -4.17 -22.47 31.38
N ILE A 87 -3.34 -22.09 32.35
CA ILE A 87 -2.42 -23.00 33.01
C ILE A 87 -2.75 -23.08 34.49
N ASN A 88 -2.89 -24.31 35.00
CA ASN A 88 -3.09 -24.61 36.42
C ASN A 88 -1.76 -24.81 37.15
N LYS A 89 -1.81 -24.77 38.51
CA LYS A 89 -0.60 -24.95 39.33
C LYS A 89 0.14 -26.24 39.01
N ARG A 90 1.47 -26.13 38.82
CA ARG A 90 2.39 -27.27 38.60
C ARG A 90 2.11 -28.06 37.32
N GLU A 91 1.45 -27.46 36.36
CA GLU A 91 1.14 -28.11 35.11
C GLU A 91 2.28 -27.88 34.07
N VAL A 92 2.65 -28.93 33.35
CA VAL A 92 3.50 -28.86 32.18
C VAL A 92 2.63 -29.19 30.98
N ILE A 93 2.41 -28.17 30.14
CA ILE A 93 1.62 -28.33 28.91
C ILE A 93 2.55 -28.47 27.70
N THR A 94 2.29 -29.42 26.83
CA THR A 94 2.98 -29.54 25.57
C THR A 94 2.05 -29.10 24.44
N LYS A 95 2.49 -28.14 23.61
CA LYS A 95 1.70 -27.62 22.52
C LYS A 95 2.58 -27.31 21.30
N ASP A 96 2.32 -27.96 20.20
CA ASP A 96 2.99 -27.64 18.95
C ASP A 96 2.23 -26.56 18.20
N VAL A 97 2.95 -25.67 17.52
CA VAL A 97 2.43 -24.52 16.81
C VAL A 97 2.87 -24.54 15.36
N TYR A 98 1.92 -24.40 14.46
CA TYR A 98 2.16 -24.35 13.02
C TYR A 98 1.96 -22.91 12.55
N MET A 99 3.04 -22.27 12.10
CA MET A 99 3.00 -20.90 11.60
C MET A 99 2.88 -20.93 10.08
N LYS A 100 2.05 -20.04 9.57
CA LYS A 100 1.91 -19.84 8.11
C LYS A 100 2.88 -18.76 7.65
N GLU A 101 3.54 -18.99 6.53
CA GLU A 101 4.30 -17.92 5.89
C GLU A 101 3.39 -16.71 5.70
N SER A 102 3.83 -15.58 6.21
CA SER A 102 3.13 -14.31 6.01
C SER A 102 3.27 -13.93 4.54
N THR A 103 2.15 -13.90 3.83
CA THR A 103 2.10 -13.24 2.52
C THR A 103 2.21 -11.71 2.64
N LYS A 104 2.11 -11.18 3.84
CA LYS A 104 2.69 -9.89 4.22
C LYS A 104 4.21 -10.08 4.43
N LEU A 105 4.95 -10.41 3.36
CA LEU A 105 6.30 -9.87 3.25
C LEU A 105 6.18 -8.43 3.75
N LEU A 106 7.00 -8.03 4.74
CA LEU A 106 7.32 -6.61 4.92
C LEU A 106 7.50 -6.13 3.50
N GLU A 107 6.53 -5.35 2.98
CA GLU A 107 6.56 -4.92 1.59
C GLU A 107 7.82 -4.09 1.44
N GLU A 108 8.92 -4.78 1.23
CA GLU A 108 10.18 -4.15 0.90
C GLU A 108 9.89 -3.35 -0.35
N VAL A 109 9.88 -2.05 -0.19
CA VAL A 109 9.53 -1.15 -1.28
C VAL A 109 10.62 -1.27 -2.31
N VAL A 110 10.34 -2.05 -3.34
CA VAL A 110 11.22 -2.20 -4.50
C VAL A 110 10.89 -1.09 -5.48
N VAL A 111 11.90 -0.38 -5.91
CA VAL A 111 11.79 0.79 -6.79
C VAL A 111 12.70 0.65 -8.00
N SER A 112 12.41 1.39 -9.05
CA SER A 112 13.14 1.35 -10.32
C SER A 112 13.96 2.61 -10.61
N ALA A 113 14.48 3.25 -9.56
CA ALA A 113 15.24 4.50 -9.66
C ALA A 113 16.45 4.43 -10.61
N GLY A 114 17.08 3.27 -10.73
CA GLY A 114 18.24 3.02 -11.60
C GLY A 114 17.91 2.32 -12.92
N ARG A 115 16.64 2.26 -13.35
CA ARG A 115 16.13 1.41 -14.44
C ARG A 115 16.19 -0.10 -14.16
N PHE A 116 16.56 -0.50 -12.97
CA PHE A 116 16.51 -1.85 -12.47
C PHE A 116 15.87 -1.85 -11.08
N GLU A 117 15.31 -2.96 -10.69
CA GLU A 117 14.67 -3.10 -9.39
C GLU A 117 15.71 -3.13 -8.28
N GLN A 118 15.52 -2.29 -7.27
CA GLN A 118 16.37 -2.20 -6.09
C GLN A 118 15.52 -1.84 -4.87
N LYS A 119 16.04 -2.12 -3.69
CA LYS A 119 15.37 -1.74 -2.45
C LYS A 119 15.41 -0.23 -2.29
N LEU A 120 14.32 0.34 -1.76
CA LEU A 120 14.28 1.79 -1.49
C LEU A 120 15.40 2.24 -0.54
N SER A 121 15.80 1.37 0.40
CA SER A 121 16.93 1.62 1.31
C SER A 121 18.28 1.82 0.60
N ASP A 122 18.44 1.23 -0.59
CA ASP A 122 19.70 1.23 -1.34
C ASP A 122 19.78 2.40 -2.35
N VAL A 123 18.68 3.15 -2.46
CA VAL A 123 18.57 4.29 -3.38
C VAL A 123 19.27 5.52 -2.79
N THR A 124 20.24 6.06 -3.51
CA THR A 124 21.02 7.23 -3.08
C THR A 124 20.38 8.56 -3.48
N VAL A 125 19.32 8.56 -4.27
CA VAL A 125 18.62 9.77 -4.72
C VAL A 125 17.39 10.05 -3.86
N SER A 126 17.01 11.33 -3.77
CA SER A 126 15.79 11.73 -3.06
C SER A 126 14.55 11.23 -3.81
N MET A 127 13.84 10.32 -3.20
CA MET A 127 12.67 9.67 -3.79
C MET A 127 11.53 9.55 -2.79
N ASP A 128 10.29 9.72 -3.30
CA ASP A 128 9.07 9.36 -2.59
C ASP A 128 8.37 8.22 -3.32
N VAL A 129 7.70 7.37 -2.55
CA VAL A 129 6.88 6.28 -3.09
C VAL A 129 5.48 6.37 -2.51
N VAL A 130 4.48 6.40 -3.38
CA VAL A 130 3.06 6.36 -3.02
C VAL A 130 2.51 5.01 -3.43
N LYS A 131 2.01 4.25 -2.47
CA LYS A 131 1.45 2.91 -2.71
C LYS A 131 -0.02 2.98 -3.16
N ALA A 132 -0.49 1.92 -3.83
CA ALA A 132 -1.88 1.81 -4.27
C ALA A 132 -2.90 2.04 -3.15
N GLY A 133 -2.61 1.58 -1.92
CA GLY A 133 -3.49 1.80 -0.76
C GLY A 133 -3.62 3.27 -0.37
N ASP A 134 -2.55 4.06 -0.49
CA ASP A 134 -2.56 5.50 -0.20
C ASP A 134 -3.35 6.26 -1.27
N ILE A 135 -3.16 5.88 -2.54
CA ILE A 135 -3.92 6.42 -3.67
C ILE A 135 -5.41 6.14 -3.48
N ALA A 136 -5.76 4.89 -3.17
CA ALA A 136 -7.16 4.49 -2.97
C ALA A 136 -7.84 5.24 -1.81
N ARG A 137 -7.12 5.52 -0.71
CA ARG A 137 -7.65 6.31 0.41
C ARG A 137 -7.96 7.76 0.05
N GLN A 138 -7.20 8.34 -0.87
CA GLN A 138 -7.43 9.71 -1.35
C GLN A 138 -8.59 9.78 -2.36
N ALA A 139 -9.00 8.64 -2.93
CA ALA A 139 -10.04 8.54 -3.96
C ALA A 139 -9.90 9.61 -5.08
N PRO A 140 -8.70 9.75 -5.69
CA PRO A 140 -8.46 10.81 -6.65
C PRO A 140 -9.18 10.55 -7.96
N THR A 141 -9.64 11.60 -8.63
CA THR A 141 -10.20 11.50 -9.99
C THR A 141 -9.10 11.35 -11.05
N ASP A 142 -7.90 11.83 -10.75
CA ASP A 142 -6.68 11.62 -11.51
C ASP A 142 -5.46 11.60 -10.58
N ILE A 143 -4.32 11.10 -11.06
CA ILE A 143 -3.10 10.94 -10.24
C ILE A 143 -2.47 12.29 -9.86
N SER A 144 -2.75 13.37 -10.58
CA SER A 144 -2.14 14.67 -10.31
C SER A 144 -2.52 15.23 -8.93
N SER A 145 -3.73 14.91 -8.46
CA SER A 145 -4.21 15.31 -7.13
C SER A 145 -3.41 14.62 -6.02
N THR A 146 -3.10 13.34 -6.18
CA THR A 146 -2.22 12.59 -5.26
C THR A 146 -0.79 13.14 -5.27
N LEU A 147 -0.25 13.46 -6.45
CA LEU A 147 1.11 14.00 -6.56
C LEU A 147 1.26 15.35 -5.87
N ARG A 148 0.23 16.19 -5.84
CA ARG A 148 0.23 17.49 -5.11
C ARG A 148 0.38 17.34 -3.60
N THR A 149 0.09 16.17 -3.05
CA THR A 149 0.27 15.93 -1.60
C THR A 149 1.73 15.64 -1.22
N LEU A 150 2.59 15.40 -2.21
CA LEU A 150 3.99 15.09 -1.98
C LEU A 150 4.83 16.34 -1.76
N PRO A 151 5.71 16.37 -0.75
CA PRO A 151 6.56 17.52 -0.49
C PRO A 151 7.42 17.87 -1.71
N GLY A 152 7.40 19.13 -2.13
CA GLY A 152 8.22 19.63 -3.24
C GLY A 152 7.80 19.12 -4.62
N VAL A 153 6.57 18.65 -4.77
CA VAL A 153 5.91 18.37 -6.04
C VAL A 153 4.71 19.28 -6.18
N ASP A 154 4.66 20.04 -7.24
CA ASP A 154 3.53 20.90 -7.58
C ASP A 154 3.04 20.62 -9.00
N ILE A 155 1.79 20.91 -9.26
CA ILE A 155 1.19 20.76 -10.60
C ILE A 155 0.70 22.14 -11.03
N VAL A 156 1.46 22.78 -11.90
CA VAL A 156 1.15 24.10 -12.46
C VAL A 156 0.72 23.91 -13.91
N ASP A 157 -0.44 24.47 -14.27
CA ASP A 157 -0.99 24.34 -15.62
C ASP A 157 -1.00 22.89 -16.15
N LYS A 158 -1.39 21.95 -15.29
CA LYS A 158 -1.40 20.51 -15.53
C LYS A 158 -0.01 19.89 -15.79
N GLN A 159 1.07 20.61 -15.52
CA GLN A 159 2.43 20.11 -15.66
C GLN A 159 3.13 19.99 -14.30
N PRO A 160 3.85 18.90 -14.03
CA PRO A 160 4.53 18.73 -12.75
C PRO A 160 5.77 19.62 -12.66
N SER A 161 5.87 20.32 -11.56
CA SER A 161 7.03 21.09 -11.14
C SER A 161 7.63 20.45 -9.90
N MET A 162 8.93 20.27 -9.86
CA MET A 162 9.61 19.66 -8.73
C MET A 162 10.63 20.64 -8.14
N ARG A 163 10.61 20.80 -6.80
CA ARG A 163 11.55 21.65 -6.04
C ARG A 163 11.61 23.08 -6.57
N GLY A 164 10.46 23.63 -7.00
CA GLY A 164 10.39 25.00 -7.53
C GLY A 164 10.96 25.17 -8.94
N GLY A 165 11.36 24.10 -9.61
CA GLY A 165 11.77 24.13 -11.01
C GLY A 165 10.60 24.38 -11.94
N SER A 166 10.80 25.01 -13.11
CA SER A 166 9.76 25.18 -14.13
C SER A 166 9.32 23.82 -14.66
N GLY A 167 8.00 23.51 -14.57
CA GLY A 167 7.46 22.23 -14.99
C GLY A 167 7.44 22.05 -16.51
N TRP A 168 7.05 23.11 -17.23
CA TRP A 168 6.95 23.12 -18.69
C TRP A 168 7.30 24.50 -19.24
N THR A 169 7.87 24.53 -20.42
CA THR A 169 8.21 25.78 -21.12
C THR A 169 7.88 25.63 -22.60
N TYR A 170 7.26 26.65 -23.19
CA TYR A 170 6.95 26.67 -24.62
C TYR A 170 8.22 26.45 -25.46
N GLY A 171 8.15 25.52 -26.41
CA GLY A 171 9.27 25.15 -27.29
C GLY A 171 10.29 24.20 -26.66
N VAL A 172 10.29 24.00 -25.32
CA VAL A 172 11.19 23.08 -24.61
C VAL A 172 10.45 21.85 -24.09
N GLY A 173 9.13 21.98 -23.81
CA GLY A 173 8.30 20.92 -23.28
C GLY A 173 8.46 20.71 -21.76
N ALA A 174 8.06 19.53 -21.28
CA ALA A 174 8.16 19.17 -19.89
C ALA A 174 9.63 18.98 -19.45
N ARG A 175 9.92 19.41 -18.22
CA ARG A 175 11.22 19.19 -17.54
C ARG A 175 11.16 18.10 -16.49
N SER A 176 10.00 17.54 -16.28
CA SER A 176 9.77 16.36 -15.46
C SER A 176 9.27 15.24 -16.32
N GLN A 177 9.97 14.12 -16.32
CA GLN A 177 9.62 12.94 -17.10
C GLN A 177 8.51 12.17 -16.41
N ILE A 178 7.47 11.77 -17.15
CA ILE A 178 6.46 10.84 -16.66
C ILE A 178 6.55 9.54 -17.44
N LEU A 179 6.60 8.46 -16.69
CA LEU A 179 6.71 7.11 -17.18
C LEU A 179 5.55 6.26 -16.68
N ILE A 180 5.08 5.34 -17.51
CA ILE A 180 4.28 4.19 -17.10
C ILE A 180 5.11 2.95 -17.41
N ASP A 181 5.45 2.18 -16.36
CA ASP A 181 6.31 0.99 -16.45
C ASP A 181 7.63 1.26 -17.22
N GLY A 182 8.23 2.44 -16.99
CA GLY A 182 9.48 2.87 -17.62
C GLY A 182 9.34 3.46 -19.02
N MET A 183 8.12 3.49 -19.59
CA MET A 183 7.86 4.09 -20.90
C MET A 183 7.34 5.52 -20.76
N SER A 184 7.89 6.44 -21.56
CA SER A 184 7.48 7.86 -21.56
C SER A 184 6.05 8.03 -22.04
N THR A 185 5.28 8.85 -21.31
CA THR A 185 3.89 9.21 -21.65
C THR A 185 3.74 10.65 -22.09
N LEU A 186 4.86 11.38 -22.25
CA LEU A 186 4.83 12.73 -22.75
C LEU A 186 4.36 12.75 -24.22
N ASN A 187 3.54 13.75 -24.56
CA ASN A 187 3.17 13.98 -25.93
C ASN A 187 4.45 14.32 -26.75
N PRO A 188 4.80 13.55 -27.78
CA PRO A 188 6.06 13.74 -28.51
C PRO A 188 6.13 15.07 -29.25
N LYS A 189 4.98 15.71 -29.52
CA LYS A 189 4.90 16.98 -30.24
C LYS A 189 4.99 18.19 -29.32
N THR A 190 4.29 18.15 -28.19
CA THR A 190 4.18 19.30 -27.28
C THR A 190 4.97 19.12 -25.98
N GLY A 191 5.41 17.91 -25.66
CA GLY A 191 6.03 17.58 -24.38
C GLY A 191 5.08 17.68 -23.19
N GLU A 192 3.77 17.76 -23.45
CA GLU A 192 2.75 17.87 -22.41
C GLU A 192 2.32 16.51 -21.87
N ILE A 193 1.77 16.55 -20.67
CA ILE A 193 1.25 15.36 -20.00
C ILE A 193 -0.26 15.33 -20.14
N ASN A 194 -0.78 14.17 -20.50
CA ASN A 194 -2.21 13.90 -20.43
C ASN A 194 -2.52 12.96 -19.25
N TRP A 195 -2.95 13.54 -18.13
CA TRP A 195 -3.29 12.80 -16.92
C TRP A 195 -4.43 11.78 -17.11
N ASN A 196 -5.29 12.02 -18.10
CA ASN A 196 -6.39 11.12 -18.43
C ASN A 196 -5.92 9.76 -19.01
N THR A 197 -4.68 9.65 -19.46
CA THR A 197 -4.13 8.39 -19.99
C THR A 197 -3.60 7.44 -18.92
N ILE A 198 -3.40 7.93 -17.70
CA ILE A 198 -2.79 7.17 -16.61
C ILE A 198 -3.82 6.22 -15.98
N PRO A 199 -3.56 4.88 -15.95
CA PRO A 199 -4.54 3.88 -15.51
C PRO A 199 -4.61 3.75 -13.99
N LEU A 200 -5.34 4.65 -13.31
CA LEU A 200 -5.50 4.62 -11.85
C LEU A 200 -6.01 3.28 -11.32
N GLU A 201 -6.87 2.61 -12.09
CA GLU A 201 -7.44 1.31 -11.77
C GLU A 201 -6.42 0.19 -11.63
N ASN A 202 -5.23 0.36 -12.24
CA ASN A 202 -4.18 -0.65 -12.28
C ASN A 202 -2.84 -0.17 -11.68
N VAL A 203 -2.81 0.99 -11.01
CA VAL A 203 -1.59 1.49 -10.37
C VAL A 203 -1.28 0.64 -9.13
N GLU A 204 -0.04 0.19 -9.01
CA GLU A 204 0.52 -0.48 -7.83
C GLU A 204 1.27 0.51 -6.94
N GLN A 205 2.13 1.33 -7.54
CA GLN A 205 2.85 2.39 -6.86
C GLN A 205 3.25 3.50 -7.81
N VAL A 206 3.50 4.68 -7.25
CA VAL A 206 4.06 5.82 -7.95
C VAL A 206 5.38 6.19 -7.30
N GLU A 207 6.42 6.22 -8.09
CA GLU A 207 7.78 6.57 -7.69
C GLU A 207 8.09 7.98 -8.18
N VAL A 208 8.47 8.88 -7.27
CA VAL A 208 8.80 10.26 -7.60
C VAL A 208 10.27 10.52 -7.23
N ILE A 209 11.11 10.60 -8.25
CA ILE A 209 12.54 10.90 -8.11
C ILE A 209 12.72 12.41 -8.32
N LYS A 210 13.23 13.08 -7.29
CA LYS A 210 13.39 14.54 -7.27
C LYS A 210 14.83 14.94 -7.57
N GLY A 211 15.01 15.65 -8.66
CA GLY A 211 16.31 16.13 -9.10
C GLY A 211 16.70 15.63 -10.47
N ALA A 212 17.88 16.03 -10.94
CA ALA A 212 18.34 15.71 -12.29
C ALA A 212 18.63 14.22 -12.44
N SER A 213 17.90 13.57 -13.36
CA SER A 213 18.08 12.17 -13.72
C SER A 213 18.17 11.99 -15.24
N SER A 214 18.56 13.05 -15.94
CA SER A 214 18.61 13.10 -17.40
C SER A 214 19.56 12.07 -18.01
N VAL A 215 20.59 11.67 -17.29
CA VAL A 215 21.56 10.64 -17.74
C VAL A 215 20.87 9.30 -17.99
N LEU A 216 19.91 8.92 -17.13
CA LEU A 216 19.22 7.63 -17.24
C LEU A 216 17.91 7.71 -18.04
N TYR A 217 17.25 8.87 -18.06
CA TYR A 217 15.87 9.00 -18.51
C TYR A 217 15.65 10.05 -19.60
N GLY A 218 16.73 10.70 -20.06
CA GLY A 218 16.71 11.66 -21.15
C GLY A 218 16.48 13.11 -20.70
N SER A 219 16.49 14.02 -21.68
CA SER A 219 16.49 15.48 -21.46
C SER A 219 15.26 16.01 -20.73
N SER A 220 14.12 15.33 -20.82
CA SER A 220 12.91 15.73 -20.11
C SER A 220 12.95 15.43 -18.60
N ALA A 221 13.99 14.75 -18.09
CA ALA A 221 14.14 14.42 -16.67
C ALA A 221 15.08 15.40 -15.92
N LEU A 222 15.05 16.69 -16.27
CA LEU A 222 15.90 17.71 -15.65
C LEU A 222 15.52 18.02 -14.22
N ASN A 223 14.20 18.10 -13.93
CA ASN A 223 13.68 18.41 -12.59
C ASN A 223 13.36 17.16 -11.79
N GLY A 224 13.14 16.04 -12.47
CA GLY A 224 12.83 14.77 -11.85
C GLY A 224 11.99 13.84 -12.72
N ILE A 225 11.56 12.75 -12.09
CA ILE A 225 10.84 11.67 -12.75
C ILE A 225 9.65 11.27 -11.90
N ILE A 226 8.54 11.02 -12.55
CA ILE A 226 7.38 10.34 -11.97
C ILE A 226 7.22 9.03 -12.73
N ASN A 227 7.52 7.91 -12.09
CA ASN A 227 7.33 6.59 -12.66
C ASN A 227 6.14 5.90 -12.02
N ILE A 228 5.13 5.62 -12.82
CA ILE A 228 3.89 4.97 -12.42
C ILE A 228 4.03 3.49 -12.75
N ARG A 229 4.03 2.66 -11.72
CA ARG A 229 4.11 1.21 -11.89
C ARG A 229 2.72 0.62 -11.85
N THR A 230 2.40 -0.19 -12.85
CA THR A 230 1.16 -0.96 -12.88
C THR A 230 1.30 -2.25 -12.09
N ALA A 231 0.16 -2.73 -11.57
CA ALA A 231 0.11 -3.96 -10.78
C ALA A 231 0.56 -5.15 -11.61
N ARG A 232 1.58 -5.87 -11.12
CA ARG A 232 2.06 -7.10 -11.75
C ARG A 232 1.17 -8.27 -11.38
N PRO A 233 0.74 -9.06 -12.37
CA PRO A 233 0.00 -10.29 -12.12
C PRO A 233 0.82 -11.27 -11.29
N GLY A 234 0.20 -11.79 -10.22
CA GLY A 234 0.76 -12.85 -9.39
C GLY A 234 0.08 -14.19 -9.63
N LEU A 235 0.52 -15.22 -8.90
CA LEU A 235 -0.11 -16.55 -8.92
C LEU A 235 -1.56 -16.50 -8.42
N THR A 236 -1.85 -15.63 -7.45
CA THR A 236 -3.21 -15.37 -6.97
C THR A 236 -3.89 -14.33 -7.84
N PRO A 237 -5.07 -14.64 -8.41
CA PRO A 237 -5.84 -13.65 -9.16
C PRO A 237 -6.21 -12.45 -8.29
N LYS A 238 -6.00 -11.23 -8.80
CA LYS A 238 -6.40 -10.00 -8.12
C LYS A 238 -7.43 -9.28 -8.96
N THR A 239 -8.61 -9.05 -8.39
CA THR A 239 -9.65 -8.21 -9.00
C THR A 239 -9.87 -7.01 -8.11
N ARG A 240 -9.82 -5.81 -8.68
CA ARG A 240 -10.15 -4.57 -8.01
C ARG A 240 -11.35 -3.95 -8.69
N PHE A 241 -12.32 -3.57 -7.89
CA PHE A 241 -13.51 -2.86 -8.33
C PHE A 241 -13.67 -1.62 -7.49
N SER A 242 -13.99 -0.48 -8.13
CA SER A 242 -14.31 0.77 -7.48
C SER A 242 -15.45 1.46 -8.22
N ALA A 243 -16.41 1.98 -7.47
CA ALA A 243 -17.46 2.84 -8.00
C ALA A 243 -17.68 3.99 -7.02
N TYR A 244 -17.74 5.20 -7.53
CA TYR A 244 -17.88 6.38 -6.70
C TYR A 244 -18.72 7.45 -7.40
N VAL A 245 -19.34 8.29 -6.58
CA VAL A 245 -20.06 9.47 -7.01
C VAL A 245 -19.73 10.60 -6.04
N GLY A 246 -19.55 11.78 -6.58
CA GLY A 246 -19.36 13.00 -5.80
C GLY A 246 -20.29 14.11 -6.28
N VAL A 247 -20.63 15.01 -5.38
CA VAL A 247 -21.46 16.18 -5.64
C VAL A 247 -20.63 17.41 -5.32
N TYR A 248 -20.58 18.36 -6.24
CA TYR A 248 -19.93 19.64 -5.96
C TYR A 248 -20.81 20.46 -5.00
N GLY A 249 -20.20 20.98 -3.94
CA GLY A 249 -20.88 21.91 -3.03
C GLY A 249 -21.15 23.26 -3.69
N ASP A 250 -22.09 24.00 -3.10
CA ASP A 250 -22.28 25.39 -3.47
C ASP A 250 -21.07 26.24 -3.02
N ALA A 251 -20.76 27.28 -3.77
CA ALA A 251 -19.75 28.24 -3.35
C ALA A 251 -20.21 28.95 -2.09
N GLU A 252 -19.30 29.25 -1.16
CA GLU A 252 -19.58 29.96 0.09
C GLU A 252 -20.11 31.40 -0.19
N ASN A 253 -19.71 31.97 -1.33
CA ASN A 253 -20.19 33.27 -1.79
C ASN A 253 -20.83 33.10 -3.18
N ASP A 254 -22.07 33.59 -3.32
CA ASP A 254 -22.85 33.54 -4.57
C ASP A 254 -22.13 34.20 -5.75
N GLU A 255 -21.29 35.20 -5.52
CA GLU A 255 -20.46 35.84 -6.56
C GLU A 255 -19.48 34.87 -7.22
N TYR A 256 -19.12 33.79 -6.54
CA TYR A 256 -18.20 32.75 -7.06
C TYR A 256 -18.93 31.55 -7.63
N GLN A 257 -20.25 31.55 -7.68
CA GLN A 257 -21.03 30.53 -8.38
C GLN A 257 -20.89 30.73 -9.90
N TRP A 258 -19.94 30.06 -10.48
CA TRP A 258 -19.68 30.07 -11.91
C TRP A 258 -20.71 29.28 -12.74
N SER A 259 -21.52 28.47 -12.12
CA SER A 259 -22.59 27.72 -12.76
C SER A 259 -23.92 28.42 -12.61
N ASP A 260 -24.26 29.27 -13.55
CA ASP A 260 -25.66 29.58 -13.77
C ASP A 260 -26.38 28.27 -14.11
N LYS A 261 -27.38 27.91 -13.26
CA LYS A 261 -28.18 26.68 -13.42
C LYS A 261 -28.90 26.59 -14.77
N SER A 262 -29.03 27.70 -15.48
CA SER A 262 -29.57 27.79 -16.83
C SER A 262 -28.59 27.23 -17.89
N PHE A 263 -27.29 27.28 -17.63
CA PHE A 263 -26.23 26.85 -18.53
C PHE A 263 -26.20 25.32 -18.73
N TRP A 264 -26.60 24.56 -17.72
CA TRP A 264 -26.67 23.11 -17.76
C TRP A 264 -27.84 22.56 -18.61
N LYS A 265 -28.72 23.44 -19.08
CA LYS A 265 -29.84 23.07 -19.94
C LYS A 265 -29.46 22.95 -21.42
N ASP A 266 -28.29 23.43 -21.80
CA ASP A 266 -27.83 23.33 -23.19
C ASP A 266 -27.21 21.94 -23.42
N ASP A 267 -28.02 21.02 -23.93
CA ASP A 267 -27.70 19.62 -24.21
C ASP A 267 -26.46 19.42 -25.11
N LYS A 268 -26.03 20.47 -25.80
CA LYS A 268 -24.93 20.39 -26.76
C LYS A 268 -23.56 20.29 -26.10
N TYR A 269 -23.42 20.77 -24.86
CA TYR A 269 -22.15 20.83 -24.14
C TYR A 269 -22.15 20.12 -22.79
N SER A 270 -23.29 19.52 -22.39
CA SER A 270 -23.39 18.82 -21.11
C SER A 270 -23.07 17.34 -21.26
N VAL A 271 -22.26 16.85 -20.34
CA VAL A 271 -22.07 15.41 -20.13
C VAL A 271 -23.23 14.93 -19.27
N LYS A 272 -23.87 13.84 -19.67
CA LYS A 272 -24.96 13.23 -18.87
C LYS A 272 -24.41 12.06 -18.05
N PRO A 273 -24.20 12.24 -16.73
CA PRO A 273 -23.87 11.14 -15.83
C PRO A 273 -24.96 10.09 -15.82
N ILE A 274 -24.57 8.81 -15.71
CA ILE A 274 -25.52 7.69 -15.72
C ILE A 274 -26.44 7.74 -14.51
N LEU A 275 -25.88 8.05 -13.34
CA LEU A 275 -26.62 8.06 -12.08
C LEU A 275 -27.56 9.26 -11.93
N ARG A 276 -27.31 10.36 -12.62
CA ARG A 276 -28.18 11.54 -12.55
C ARG A 276 -29.59 11.26 -13.04
N GLY A 277 -29.74 10.46 -14.09
CA GLY A 277 -31.05 10.12 -14.65
C GLY A 277 -31.85 9.13 -13.81
N SER A 278 -31.22 8.42 -12.88
CA SER A 278 -31.89 7.37 -12.08
C SER A 278 -31.89 7.64 -10.59
N LEU A 279 -30.74 7.59 -9.93
CA LEU A 279 -30.61 7.72 -8.47
C LEU A 279 -30.51 9.16 -7.97
N LEU A 280 -29.96 10.07 -8.77
CA LEU A 280 -29.59 11.42 -8.36
C LEU A 280 -30.42 12.53 -9.05
N SER A 281 -31.58 12.18 -9.56
CA SER A 281 -32.47 13.10 -10.33
C SER A 281 -32.90 14.35 -9.53
N GLY A 282 -32.93 14.28 -8.20
CA GLY A 282 -33.26 15.39 -7.32
C GLY A 282 -32.09 16.35 -6.99
N ILE A 283 -30.86 15.97 -7.30
CA ILE A 283 -29.68 16.79 -7.00
C ILE A 283 -29.53 17.85 -8.07
N ARG A 284 -29.46 19.11 -7.64
CA ARG A 284 -29.28 20.29 -8.54
C ARG A 284 -27.83 20.57 -8.86
N ASN A 285 -26.93 20.27 -7.94
CA ASN A 285 -25.50 20.56 -8.06
C ASN A 285 -24.82 19.65 -9.07
N PRO A 286 -23.75 20.10 -9.73
CA PRO A 286 -22.95 19.26 -10.60
C PRO A 286 -22.43 18.02 -9.87
N ILE A 287 -22.35 16.91 -10.57
CA ILE A 287 -21.86 15.64 -10.04
C ILE A 287 -20.72 15.11 -10.89
N TYR A 288 -19.89 14.31 -10.26
CA TYR A 288 -18.97 13.42 -10.97
C TYR A 288 -19.20 11.99 -10.51
N GLU A 289 -18.99 11.07 -11.43
CA GLU A 289 -19.10 9.63 -11.16
C GLU A 289 -17.97 8.88 -11.85
N GLY A 290 -17.55 7.79 -11.24
CA GLY A 290 -16.53 6.93 -11.79
C GLY A 290 -16.79 5.47 -11.49
N PHE A 291 -16.30 4.65 -12.42
CA PHE A 291 -16.33 3.20 -12.34
C PHE A 291 -14.98 2.66 -12.80
N ASP A 292 -14.35 1.89 -11.96
CA ASP A 292 -13.06 1.26 -12.22
C ASP A 292 -13.17 -0.25 -12.02
N LEU A 293 -12.67 -1.02 -12.97
CA LEU A 293 -12.52 -2.45 -12.86
C LEU A 293 -11.14 -2.84 -13.38
N SER A 294 -10.39 -3.57 -12.58
CA SER A 294 -9.15 -4.18 -13.05
C SER A 294 -9.06 -5.63 -12.59
N HIS A 295 -8.46 -6.45 -13.43
CA HIS A 295 -8.18 -7.86 -13.13
C HIS A 295 -6.78 -8.21 -13.59
N SER A 296 -6.04 -8.94 -12.76
CA SER A 296 -4.70 -9.43 -13.09
C SER A 296 -4.50 -10.85 -12.59
N ARG A 297 -3.85 -11.68 -13.39
CA ARG A 297 -3.61 -13.09 -13.09
C ARG A 297 -2.43 -13.62 -13.88
N ARG A 298 -1.67 -14.55 -13.27
CA ARG A 298 -0.72 -15.40 -13.98
C ARG A 298 -1.40 -16.69 -14.42
N ILE A 299 -1.22 -17.06 -15.69
CA ILE A 299 -1.75 -18.29 -16.30
C ILE A 299 -0.57 -19.02 -16.95
N GLY A 300 -0.04 -20.04 -16.27
CA GLY A 300 1.19 -20.69 -16.71
C GLY A 300 2.35 -19.69 -16.79
N ASN A 301 2.94 -19.55 -17.96
CA ASN A 301 4.04 -18.61 -18.21
C ASN A 301 3.58 -17.21 -18.67
N PHE A 302 2.28 -16.95 -18.65
CA PHE A 302 1.73 -15.66 -19.07
C PHE A 302 1.20 -14.87 -17.90
N ASP A 303 1.64 -13.63 -17.78
CA ASP A 303 1.03 -12.62 -16.94
C ASP A 303 0.00 -11.84 -17.76
N VAL A 304 -1.26 -11.87 -17.33
CA VAL A 304 -2.38 -11.21 -18.00
C VAL A 304 -2.95 -10.17 -17.07
N SER A 305 -3.09 -8.93 -17.53
CA SER A 305 -3.81 -7.90 -16.81
C SER A 305 -4.72 -7.11 -17.75
N GLY A 306 -5.81 -6.58 -17.20
CA GLY A 306 -6.72 -5.72 -17.93
C GLY A 306 -7.49 -4.81 -17.00
N GLY A 307 -7.89 -3.65 -17.50
CA GLY A 307 -8.67 -2.67 -16.74
C GLY A 307 -9.58 -1.84 -17.63
N ILE A 308 -10.67 -1.37 -17.01
CA ILE A 308 -11.65 -0.47 -17.60
C ILE A 308 -11.89 0.66 -16.62
N ASN A 309 -11.86 1.89 -17.11
CA ASN A 309 -12.26 3.08 -16.37
C ASN A 309 -13.32 3.84 -17.15
N LEU A 310 -14.42 4.15 -16.48
CA LEU A 310 -15.46 5.06 -16.95
C LEU A 310 -15.51 6.22 -15.96
N PHE A 311 -15.42 7.44 -16.45
CA PHE A 311 -15.49 8.64 -15.63
C PHE A 311 -16.28 9.72 -16.34
N THR A 312 -17.19 10.33 -15.62
CA THR A 312 -18.01 11.43 -16.11
C THR A 312 -18.05 12.51 -15.05
N ASP A 313 -17.75 13.73 -15.41
CA ASP A 313 -17.72 14.91 -14.54
C ASP A 313 -18.45 16.06 -15.25
N GLU A 314 -19.48 16.58 -14.63
CA GLU A 314 -20.18 17.76 -15.15
C GLU A 314 -19.36 19.04 -14.96
N GLY A 315 -18.36 18.99 -14.05
CA GLY A 315 -17.52 20.16 -13.72
C GLY A 315 -18.28 21.22 -12.91
N TYR A 316 -17.53 22.00 -12.16
CA TYR A 316 -18.08 23.13 -11.39
C TYR A 316 -17.88 24.49 -12.08
N ARG A 317 -17.19 24.50 -13.20
CA ARG A 317 -16.94 25.68 -14.05
C ARG A 317 -17.58 25.51 -15.41
N GLN A 318 -17.90 26.62 -16.03
CA GLN A 318 -18.35 26.67 -17.43
C GLN A 318 -17.35 25.92 -18.32
N GLN A 319 -17.82 25.02 -19.16
CA GLN A 319 -17.00 24.13 -20.03
C GLN A 319 -15.98 23.25 -19.30
N GLY A 320 -16.12 23.08 -17.97
CA GLY A 320 -15.25 22.26 -17.14
C GLY A 320 -15.58 20.75 -17.16
N TYR A 321 -16.54 20.33 -17.97
CA TYR A 321 -16.94 18.93 -18.04
C TYR A 321 -15.82 18.00 -18.55
N ASN A 322 -15.82 16.77 -18.06
CA ASN A 322 -14.90 15.73 -18.47
C ASN A 322 -15.64 14.41 -18.68
N LYS A 323 -15.37 13.74 -19.80
CA LYS A 323 -15.83 12.38 -20.03
C LYS A 323 -14.65 11.53 -20.47
N ARG A 324 -14.38 10.48 -19.70
CA ARG A 324 -13.26 9.59 -19.96
C ARG A 324 -13.75 8.15 -20.05
N PHE A 325 -13.39 7.50 -21.12
CA PHE A 325 -13.43 6.05 -21.26
C PHE A 325 -12.01 5.56 -21.51
N ARG A 326 -11.56 4.62 -20.71
CA ARG A 326 -10.27 4.00 -20.88
C ARG A 326 -10.41 2.49 -20.73
N MET A 327 -9.77 1.75 -21.60
CA MET A 327 -9.61 0.32 -21.53
C MET A 327 -8.17 -0.02 -21.88
N GLY A 328 -7.54 -0.87 -21.11
CA GLY A 328 -6.17 -1.28 -21.33
C GLY A 328 -5.93 -2.69 -20.84
N GLY A 329 -4.84 -3.28 -21.31
CA GLY A 329 -4.42 -4.58 -20.85
C GLY A 329 -2.97 -4.86 -21.22
N SER A 330 -2.35 -5.80 -20.54
CA SER A 330 -1.01 -6.28 -20.82
C SER A 330 -0.96 -7.80 -20.83
N LEU A 331 -0.07 -8.32 -21.67
CA LEU A 331 0.27 -9.73 -21.75
C LEU A 331 1.79 -9.83 -21.73
N THR A 332 2.34 -10.44 -20.70
CA THR A 332 3.79 -10.65 -20.56
C THR A 332 4.08 -12.15 -20.53
N TYR A 333 5.00 -12.61 -21.36
CA TYR A 333 5.46 -13.98 -21.37
C TYR A 333 6.73 -14.11 -20.53
N HIS A 334 6.73 -15.03 -19.57
CA HIS A 334 7.92 -15.42 -18.81
C HIS A 334 8.52 -16.67 -19.44
N GLN A 335 9.68 -16.52 -20.04
CA GLN A 335 10.44 -17.69 -20.51
C GLN A 335 10.85 -18.50 -19.28
N PRO A 336 10.57 -19.83 -19.25
CA PRO A 336 11.10 -20.69 -18.19
C PRO A 336 12.63 -20.56 -18.22
N ASP A 337 13.24 -20.42 -17.04
CA ASP A 337 14.69 -20.41 -16.91
C ASP A 337 15.24 -21.68 -17.62
N MET A 338 15.76 -21.49 -18.82
CA MET A 338 16.62 -22.47 -19.41
C MET A 338 17.90 -22.42 -18.58
N GLY A 339 17.97 -23.32 -17.57
CA GLY A 339 19.12 -23.43 -16.67
C GLY A 339 20.40 -23.52 -17.46
N MET A 340 20.95 -22.38 -17.79
CA MET A 340 22.37 -22.29 -18.13
C MET A 340 23.11 -22.38 -16.81
N LYS A 341 23.57 -23.58 -16.51
CA LYS A 341 24.57 -23.84 -15.48
C LYS A 341 25.92 -23.32 -15.94
#